data_aa5810e08b9eca46feed48310b76155d
#
_entry.id   aa5810e08b9eca46feed48310b76155d
#
_cell.length_a   1.000
_cell.length_b   1.000
_cell.length_c   1.000
_cell.angle_alpha   90.00
_cell.angle_beta   90.00
_cell.angle_gamma   90.00
#
_symmetry.space_group_name_H-M   'P 1'
#
loop_
_entity.id
_entity.type
_entity.pdbx_description
1 polymer ?
#
loop_
_entity_poly.entity_id
_entity_poly.type
_entity_poly.pdbx_seq_one_letter_code
_entity_poly.pdbx_strand_id
1 'polypeptide(L)'
;MILGRERRRRERARRAAGEDTPLVRFLDVPAPRRSTRLADVPFLAIDLETTGLDPRTDRILSVGFVPVDGDVIRLGGARQLIVRADGEVGQSATVHGLTDDVLAAGLDLEDVLTQVLDALAGRVLLAHYAVIEEEFLSAACRRVFSAPLPVRIVDTLDLQRRLAAGPYDHPRAGTLRLGQARRYHGLPTYRAHAALTDALACAELYLAQRVAFSDRGTTTLKGVLR
;
A
#
# COMPACT_ATOMS: atom_id res chain seq x y z
N MET A 1 -6.29 -3.62 24.64
CA MET A 1 -6.65 -4.88 23.93
C MET A 1 -6.08 -4.95 22.49
N ILE A 2 -6.14 -3.90 21.66
CA ILE A 2 -5.70 -3.88 20.26
C ILE A 2 -4.17 -4.08 20.12
N LEU A 3 -3.34 -3.42 20.93
CA LEU A 3 -1.88 -3.56 20.92
C LEU A 3 -1.40 -5.00 21.15
N GLY A 4 -2.09 -5.76 22.00
CA GLY A 4 -1.75 -7.16 22.26
C GLY A 4 -2.07 -8.09 21.07
N ARG A 5 -3.10 -7.78 20.28
CA ARG A 5 -3.45 -8.56 19.07
C ARG A 5 -2.44 -8.33 17.95
N GLU A 6 -2.03 -7.10 17.71
CA GLU A 6 -1.05 -6.75 16.69
C GLU A 6 0.33 -7.39 17.00
N ARG A 7 0.80 -7.25 18.24
CA ARG A 7 2.03 -7.90 18.69
C ARG A 7 1.98 -9.43 18.49
N ARG A 8 0.87 -10.10 18.87
CA ARG A 8 0.71 -11.54 18.66
C ARG A 8 0.70 -11.92 17.17
N ARG A 9 0.09 -11.10 16.30
CA ARG A 9 0.13 -11.34 14.84
C ARG A 9 1.57 -11.29 14.31
N ARG A 10 2.36 -10.28 14.73
CA ARG A 10 3.78 -10.16 14.35
C ARG A 10 4.61 -11.33 14.88
N GLU A 11 4.43 -11.71 16.14
CA GLU A 11 5.14 -12.85 16.74
C GLU A 11 4.79 -14.18 16.04
N ARG A 12 3.52 -14.41 15.68
CA ARG A 12 3.10 -15.58 14.91
C ARG A 12 3.72 -15.61 13.52
N ALA A 13 3.69 -14.48 12.81
CA ALA A 13 4.28 -14.38 11.48
C ALA A 13 5.79 -14.63 11.53
N ARG A 14 6.49 -14.06 12.53
CA ARG A 14 7.92 -14.26 12.73
C ARG A 14 8.29 -15.75 12.95
N ARG A 15 7.51 -16.45 13.76
CA ARG A 15 7.74 -17.88 14.01
C ARG A 15 7.47 -18.75 12.77
N ALA A 16 6.50 -18.38 11.95
CA ALA A 16 6.12 -19.12 10.76
C ALA A 16 7.05 -18.87 9.57
N ALA A 17 7.64 -17.68 9.48
CA ALA A 17 8.48 -17.28 8.35
C ALA A 17 9.87 -17.95 8.32
N GLY A 18 10.27 -18.64 9.38
CA GLY A 18 11.63 -19.19 9.50
C GLY A 18 12.67 -18.13 9.91
N GLU A 19 13.93 -18.55 9.96
CA GLU A 19 15.04 -17.66 10.30
C GLU A 19 15.57 -16.94 9.04
N ASP A 20 16.10 -15.72 9.21
CA ASP A 20 16.80 -14.92 8.20
C ASP A 20 16.04 -14.58 6.91
N THR A 21 14.72 -14.68 6.91
CA THR A 21 13.93 -14.26 5.74
C THR A 21 13.74 -12.74 5.67
N PRO A 22 13.50 -12.17 4.47
CA PRO A 22 13.15 -10.76 4.31
C PRO A 22 11.96 -10.33 5.19
N LEU A 23 10.97 -11.22 5.37
CA LEU A 23 9.83 -10.96 6.23
C LEU A 23 10.24 -10.87 7.72
N VAL A 24 11.19 -11.67 8.18
CA VAL A 24 11.72 -11.57 9.55
C VAL A 24 12.48 -10.26 9.74
N ARG A 25 13.34 -9.87 8.81
CA ARG A 25 14.03 -8.57 8.86
C ARG A 25 13.04 -7.40 8.95
N PHE A 26 11.98 -7.41 8.14
CA PHE A 26 10.88 -6.44 8.24
C PHE A 26 10.22 -6.46 9.64
N LEU A 27 9.97 -7.63 10.19
CA LEU A 27 9.32 -7.79 11.51
C LEU A 27 10.21 -7.35 12.67
N ASP A 28 11.52 -7.38 12.52
CA ASP A 28 12.48 -6.95 13.55
C ASP A 28 12.58 -5.42 13.66
N VAL A 29 12.16 -4.69 12.60
CA VAL A 29 12.06 -3.23 12.67
C VAL A 29 10.72 -2.82 13.29
N PRO A 30 10.71 -2.05 14.41
CA PRO A 30 9.48 -1.64 15.06
C PRO A 30 8.62 -0.73 14.16
N ALA A 31 7.33 -1.01 14.07
CA ALA A 31 6.39 -0.11 13.39
C ALA A 31 6.18 1.18 14.22
N PRO A 32 5.90 2.34 13.59
CA PRO A 32 5.62 3.62 14.25
C PRO A 32 4.51 3.46 15.31
N ARG A 33 4.66 4.09 16.47
CA ARG A 33 3.65 3.99 17.55
C ARG A 33 2.35 4.65 17.11
N ARG A 34 1.20 4.14 17.57
CA ARG A 34 -0.11 4.72 17.28
C ARG A 34 -0.25 6.18 17.77
N SER A 35 0.52 6.57 18.79
CA SER A 35 0.59 7.94 19.32
C SER A 35 1.57 8.84 18.56
N THR A 36 2.32 8.32 17.59
CA THR A 36 3.24 9.13 16.76
C THR A 36 2.44 10.21 16.04
N ARG A 37 2.95 11.45 16.04
CA ARG A 37 2.34 12.57 15.31
C ARG A 37 2.36 12.26 13.83
N LEU A 38 1.30 12.62 13.09
CA LEU A 38 1.19 12.34 11.65
C LEU A 38 2.36 12.91 10.85
N ALA A 39 2.88 14.07 11.27
CA ALA A 39 4.04 14.70 10.64
C ALA A 39 5.35 13.91 10.79
N ASP A 40 5.42 12.99 11.78
CA ASP A 40 6.61 12.22 12.10
C ASP A 40 6.47 10.73 11.69
N VAL A 41 5.32 10.35 11.11
CA VAL A 41 5.10 8.96 10.66
C VAL A 41 5.72 8.75 9.29
N PRO A 42 6.66 7.80 9.15
CA PRO A 42 7.12 7.38 7.84
C PRO A 42 6.09 6.44 7.21
N PHE A 43 5.73 6.69 5.95
CA PHE A 43 4.84 5.86 5.16
C PHE A 43 5.57 5.29 3.95
N LEU A 44 5.05 4.20 3.42
CA LEU A 44 5.33 3.72 2.08
C LEU A 44 4.01 3.67 1.32
N ALA A 45 3.83 4.57 0.35
CA ALA A 45 2.70 4.51 -0.56
C ALA A 45 2.97 3.38 -1.57
N ILE A 46 2.01 2.46 -1.71
CA ILE A 46 2.11 1.28 -2.57
C ILE A 46 0.84 1.18 -3.40
N ASP A 47 1.00 0.73 -4.63
CA ASP A 47 -0.08 0.32 -5.52
C ASP A 47 0.34 -0.93 -6.29
N LEU A 48 -0.61 -1.81 -6.60
CA LEU A 48 -0.40 -3.09 -7.27
C LEU A 48 -1.17 -3.17 -8.57
N GLU A 49 -0.52 -3.68 -9.63
CA GLU A 49 -1.22 -4.20 -10.79
C GLU A 49 -1.30 -5.72 -10.69
N THR A 50 -2.49 -6.27 -10.92
CA THR A 50 -2.78 -7.69 -10.71
C THR A 50 -3.53 -8.28 -11.90
N THR A 51 -3.57 -9.61 -12.02
CA THR A 51 -4.36 -10.28 -13.06
C THR A 51 -5.86 -10.22 -12.81
N GLY A 52 -6.28 -9.95 -11.58
CA GLY A 52 -7.68 -9.85 -11.14
C GLY A 52 -7.75 -9.47 -9.67
N LEU A 53 -8.85 -9.74 -8.99
CA LEU A 53 -9.12 -9.24 -7.64
C LEU A 53 -9.13 -10.32 -6.54
N ASP A 54 -8.94 -11.59 -6.88
CA ASP A 54 -8.90 -12.67 -5.89
C ASP A 54 -7.45 -13.12 -5.62
N PRO A 55 -6.85 -12.77 -4.48
CA PRO A 55 -5.46 -13.08 -4.17
C PRO A 55 -5.16 -14.59 -4.03
N ARG A 56 -6.18 -15.46 -4.10
CA ARG A 56 -6.01 -16.94 -4.11
C ARG A 56 -5.73 -17.47 -5.52
N THR A 57 -6.26 -16.83 -6.54
CA THR A 57 -6.19 -17.26 -7.95
C THR A 57 -5.39 -16.29 -8.80
N ASP A 58 -5.41 -15.02 -8.45
CA ASP A 58 -4.76 -13.95 -9.20
C ASP A 58 -3.34 -13.67 -8.71
N ARG A 59 -2.55 -13.00 -9.55
CA ARG A 59 -1.14 -12.77 -9.34
C ARG A 59 -0.83 -11.27 -9.38
N ILE A 60 0.18 -10.86 -8.62
CA ILE A 60 0.79 -9.52 -8.75
C ILE A 60 1.61 -9.51 -10.05
N LEU A 61 1.40 -8.50 -10.88
CA LEU A 61 2.15 -8.23 -12.12
C LEU A 61 3.16 -7.11 -11.93
N SER A 62 2.82 -6.09 -11.15
CA SER A 62 3.67 -4.94 -10.89
C SER A 62 3.41 -4.40 -9.48
N VAL A 63 4.47 -3.90 -8.86
CA VAL A 63 4.41 -3.17 -7.60
C VAL A 63 5.04 -1.80 -7.81
N GLY A 64 4.26 -0.75 -7.57
CA GLY A 64 4.76 0.62 -7.51
C GLY A 64 4.81 1.11 -6.07
N PHE A 65 5.91 1.73 -5.64
CA PHE A 65 5.94 2.34 -4.34
C PHE A 65 6.79 3.62 -4.27
N VAL A 66 6.44 4.49 -3.33
CA VAL A 66 7.19 5.71 -3.02
C VAL A 66 7.16 5.98 -1.51
N PRO A 67 8.34 6.22 -0.88
CA PRO A 67 8.38 6.60 0.53
C PRO A 67 7.87 8.03 0.75
N VAL A 68 7.20 8.24 1.89
CA VAL A 68 6.72 9.55 2.36
C VAL A 68 7.22 9.75 3.78
N ASP A 69 8.03 10.78 3.99
CA ASP A 69 8.61 11.14 5.28
C ASP A 69 8.12 12.55 5.68
N GLY A 70 7.21 12.60 6.65
CA GLY A 70 6.55 13.86 7.02
C GLY A 70 5.75 14.44 5.86
N ASP A 71 6.15 15.61 5.37
CA ASP A 71 5.52 16.33 4.25
C ASP A 71 6.22 16.09 2.91
N VAL A 72 7.21 15.19 2.86
CA VAL A 72 8.07 15.01 1.71
C VAL A 72 7.87 13.64 1.08
N ILE A 73 7.50 13.62 -0.19
CA ILE A 73 7.52 12.42 -1.03
C ILE A 73 8.95 12.21 -1.53
N ARG A 74 9.57 11.08 -1.19
CA ARG A 74 10.97 10.77 -1.50
C ARG A 74 11.10 10.08 -2.87
N LEU A 75 11.09 10.85 -3.94
CA LEU A 75 11.18 10.30 -5.31
C LEU A 75 12.45 9.48 -5.55
N GLY A 76 13.57 9.78 -4.88
CA GLY A 76 14.79 8.96 -4.96
C GLY A 76 14.63 7.53 -4.44
N GLY A 77 13.63 7.29 -3.59
CA GLY A 77 13.26 5.96 -3.10
C GLY A 77 12.10 5.31 -3.86
N ALA A 78 11.55 5.98 -4.88
CA ALA A 78 10.46 5.45 -5.70
C ALA A 78 10.95 4.28 -6.56
N ARG A 79 10.14 3.22 -6.68
CA ARG A 79 10.42 2.05 -7.52
C ARG A 79 9.15 1.57 -8.21
N GLN A 80 9.32 1.06 -9.41
CA GLN A 80 8.37 0.19 -10.07
C GLN A 80 9.05 -1.14 -10.32
N LEU A 81 8.49 -2.21 -9.80
CA LEU A 81 9.00 -3.56 -9.89
C LEU A 81 8.02 -4.41 -10.68
N ILE A 82 8.50 -5.07 -11.72
CA ILE A 82 7.69 -5.99 -12.52
C ILE A 82 7.95 -7.40 -12.00
N VAL A 83 6.88 -8.13 -11.73
CA VAL A 83 6.95 -9.55 -11.33
C VAL A 83 6.99 -10.40 -12.59
N ARG A 84 7.94 -11.34 -12.66
CA ARG A 84 8.02 -12.28 -13.78
C ARG A 84 6.73 -13.11 -13.84
N ALA A 85 6.15 -13.14 -15.02
CA ALA A 85 5.00 -13.97 -15.31
C ALA A 85 5.23 -14.67 -16.67
N ASP A 86 5.12 -16.00 -16.65
CA ASP A 86 5.13 -16.82 -17.86
C ASP A 86 3.70 -17.05 -18.34
N GLY A 87 3.51 -17.05 -19.67
CA GLY A 87 2.23 -17.32 -20.32
C GLY A 87 1.37 -16.08 -20.59
N GLU A 88 0.26 -16.27 -21.31
CA GLU A 88 -0.71 -15.20 -21.61
C GLU A 88 -1.31 -14.64 -20.32
N VAL A 89 -1.04 -13.38 -20.06
CA VAL A 89 -1.55 -12.67 -18.86
C VAL A 89 -2.95 -12.08 -19.10
N GLY A 90 -3.59 -12.50 -20.17
CA GLY A 90 -4.97 -12.14 -20.49
C GLY A 90 -5.19 -10.64 -20.74
N GLN A 91 -6.45 -10.19 -20.67
CA GLN A 91 -6.83 -8.79 -20.93
C GLN A 91 -6.27 -7.80 -19.89
N SER A 92 -5.86 -8.25 -18.70
CA SER A 92 -5.33 -7.39 -17.64
C SER A 92 -4.02 -6.70 -18.04
N ALA A 93 -3.12 -7.40 -18.74
CA ALA A 93 -1.86 -6.82 -19.22
C ALA A 93 -2.10 -5.65 -20.17
N THR A 94 -3.13 -5.73 -21.01
CA THR A 94 -3.49 -4.65 -21.95
C THR A 94 -3.99 -3.40 -21.20
N VAL A 95 -4.69 -3.57 -20.08
CA VAL A 95 -5.18 -2.44 -19.26
C VAL A 95 -4.03 -1.71 -18.57
N HIS A 96 -3.02 -2.44 -18.10
CA HIS A 96 -1.88 -1.90 -17.36
C HIS A 96 -0.68 -1.51 -18.24
N GLY A 97 -0.78 -1.74 -19.57
CA GLY A 97 0.30 -1.44 -20.53
C GLY A 97 1.56 -2.30 -20.34
N LEU A 98 1.42 -3.46 -19.66
CA LEU A 98 2.50 -4.43 -19.50
C LEU A 98 2.44 -5.44 -20.64
N THR A 99 3.50 -5.51 -21.44
CA THR A 99 3.63 -6.50 -22.52
C THR A 99 4.20 -7.82 -21.99
N ASP A 100 3.95 -8.92 -22.70
CA ASP A 100 4.46 -10.24 -22.32
C ASP A 100 6.00 -10.24 -22.20
N ASP A 101 6.70 -9.52 -23.10
CA ASP A 101 8.17 -9.36 -23.05
C ASP A 101 8.63 -8.66 -21.76
N VAL A 102 7.91 -7.63 -21.32
CA VAL A 102 8.21 -6.89 -20.07
C VAL A 102 7.99 -7.80 -18.86
N LEU A 103 6.94 -8.60 -18.88
CA LEU A 103 6.63 -9.56 -17.80
C LEU A 103 7.63 -10.73 -17.78
N ALA A 104 8.02 -11.24 -18.93
CA ALA A 104 9.04 -12.30 -19.03
C ALA A 104 10.42 -11.83 -18.51
N ALA A 105 10.75 -10.55 -18.69
CA ALA A 105 11.97 -9.93 -18.18
C ALA A 105 11.88 -9.48 -16.71
N GLY A 106 10.74 -9.67 -16.05
CA GLY A 106 10.51 -9.27 -14.67
C GLY A 106 11.36 -10.02 -13.64
N LEU A 107 11.32 -9.56 -12.41
CA LEU A 107 12.00 -10.17 -11.26
C LEU A 107 11.17 -11.34 -10.69
N ASP A 108 11.83 -12.25 -10.01
CA ASP A 108 11.13 -13.28 -9.25
C ASP A 108 10.31 -12.63 -8.11
N LEU A 109 9.18 -13.24 -7.78
CA LEU A 109 8.29 -12.72 -6.73
C LEU A 109 9.00 -12.52 -5.39
N GLU A 110 9.94 -13.40 -5.04
CA GLU A 110 10.74 -13.30 -3.82
C GLU A 110 11.62 -12.05 -3.81
N ASP A 111 12.27 -11.73 -4.94
CA ASP A 111 13.10 -10.53 -5.09
C ASP A 111 12.27 -9.24 -5.00
N VAL A 112 11.08 -9.25 -5.62
CA VAL A 112 10.13 -8.13 -5.52
C VAL A 112 9.67 -7.94 -4.07
N LEU A 113 9.24 -9.01 -3.41
CA LEU A 113 8.81 -8.95 -2.00
C LEU A 113 9.94 -8.50 -1.08
N THR A 114 11.17 -8.94 -1.33
CA THR A 114 12.34 -8.51 -0.57
C THR A 114 12.50 -7.00 -0.64
N GLN A 115 12.49 -6.41 -1.83
CA GLN A 115 12.61 -4.97 -2.01
C GLN A 115 11.44 -4.20 -1.38
N VAL A 116 10.21 -4.72 -1.50
CA VAL A 116 9.02 -4.12 -0.87
C VAL A 116 9.13 -4.16 0.65
N LEU A 117 9.52 -5.28 1.24
CA LEU A 117 9.66 -5.46 2.69
C LEU A 117 10.78 -4.59 3.26
N ASP A 118 11.91 -4.48 2.57
CA ASP A 118 13.02 -3.61 2.96
C ASP A 118 12.59 -2.13 2.93
N ALA A 119 11.85 -1.70 1.88
CA ALA A 119 11.32 -0.34 1.79
C ALA A 119 10.22 -0.07 2.84
N LEU A 120 9.44 -1.08 3.22
CA LEU A 120 8.33 -0.99 4.18
C LEU A 120 8.80 -1.09 5.64
N ALA A 121 10.02 -1.56 5.89
CA ALA A 121 10.54 -1.74 7.24
C ALA A 121 10.50 -0.42 8.04
N GLY A 122 9.85 -0.45 9.21
CA GLY A 122 9.67 0.74 10.04
C GLY A 122 8.63 1.75 9.55
N ARG A 123 7.89 1.47 8.48
CA ARG A 123 6.90 2.36 7.87
C ARG A 123 5.47 1.82 8.04
N VAL A 124 4.51 2.68 7.78
CA VAL A 124 3.10 2.36 7.64
C VAL A 124 2.78 2.22 6.16
N LEU A 125 2.09 1.16 5.76
CA LEU A 125 1.59 1.00 4.40
C LEU A 125 0.51 2.04 4.15
N LEU A 126 0.62 2.75 3.03
CA LEU A 126 -0.34 3.73 2.56
C LEU A 126 -0.84 3.29 1.18
N ALA A 127 -2.15 3.15 1.01
CA ALA A 127 -2.71 2.77 -0.28
C ALA A 127 -4.10 3.39 -0.49
N HIS A 128 -4.63 3.28 -1.69
CA HIS A 128 -5.99 3.72 -2.01
C HIS A 128 -6.87 2.50 -2.28
N TYR A 129 -7.81 2.19 -1.39
CA TYR A 129 -8.54 0.93 -1.32
C TYR A 129 -7.62 -0.21 -0.91
N ALA A 130 -6.90 0.01 0.16
CA ALA A 130 -5.78 -0.78 0.68
C ALA A 130 -6.08 -2.27 0.97
N VAL A 131 -7.31 -2.72 0.79
CA VAL A 131 -7.67 -4.14 0.92
C VAL A 131 -6.94 -4.99 -0.12
N ILE A 132 -6.71 -4.44 -1.31
CA ILE A 132 -6.02 -5.14 -2.40
C ILE A 132 -4.55 -5.36 -2.02
N GLU A 133 -3.84 -4.29 -1.62
CA GLU A 133 -2.43 -4.39 -1.22
C GLU A 133 -2.25 -5.29 0.01
N GLU A 134 -3.12 -5.18 1.00
CA GLU A 134 -3.07 -6.02 2.20
C GLU A 134 -3.21 -7.51 1.86
N GLU A 135 -4.23 -7.86 1.07
CA GLU A 135 -4.56 -9.25 0.76
C GLU A 135 -3.53 -9.88 -0.19
N PHE A 136 -3.16 -9.18 -1.28
CA PHE A 136 -2.19 -9.69 -2.25
C PHE A 136 -0.78 -9.79 -1.67
N LEU A 137 -0.27 -8.76 -0.99
CA LEU A 137 1.05 -8.83 -0.35
C LEU A 137 1.07 -9.89 0.76
N SER A 138 -0.02 -10.02 1.52
CA SER A 138 -0.12 -11.05 2.56
C SER A 138 -0.19 -12.47 1.97
N ALA A 139 -0.89 -12.68 0.86
CA ALA A 139 -0.94 -13.96 0.14
C ALA A 139 0.43 -14.30 -0.47
N ALA A 140 1.09 -13.32 -1.10
CA ALA A 140 2.42 -13.48 -1.65
C ALA A 140 3.46 -13.83 -0.56
N CYS A 141 3.43 -13.15 0.61
CA CYS A 141 4.30 -13.47 1.74
C CYS A 141 4.02 -14.87 2.30
N ARG A 142 2.76 -15.33 2.36
CA ARG A 142 2.45 -16.72 2.76
C ARG A 142 3.03 -17.73 1.78
N ARG A 143 2.96 -17.44 0.49
CA ARG A 143 3.46 -18.34 -0.56
C ARG A 143 4.98 -18.45 -0.52
N VAL A 144 5.69 -17.36 -0.31
CA VAL A 144 7.17 -17.30 -0.37
C VAL A 144 7.79 -17.55 1.00
N PHE A 145 7.26 -16.94 2.06
CA PHE A 145 7.84 -16.95 3.41
C PHE A 145 6.99 -17.74 4.43
N SER A 146 5.98 -18.47 4.01
CA SER A 146 5.09 -19.28 4.86
C SER A 146 4.32 -18.50 5.93
N ALA A 147 4.31 -17.17 5.87
CA ALA A 147 3.66 -16.32 6.86
C ALA A 147 3.00 -15.08 6.23
N PRO A 148 1.86 -14.59 6.79
CA PRO A 148 1.22 -13.38 6.30
C PRO A 148 2.03 -12.13 6.64
N LEU A 149 1.78 -11.03 5.93
CA LEU A 149 2.36 -9.72 6.19
C LEU A 149 1.53 -8.96 7.27
N PRO A 150 1.97 -8.87 8.54
CA PRO A 150 1.29 -8.06 9.55
C PRO A 150 1.80 -6.62 9.52
N VAL A 151 1.14 -5.78 8.75
CA VAL A 151 1.49 -4.37 8.56
C VAL A 151 0.39 -3.45 9.10
N ARG A 152 0.74 -2.23 9.50
CA ARG A 152 -0.22 -1.15 9.75
C ARG A 152 -0.55 -0.46 8.45
N ILE A 153 -1.81 -0.07 8.30
CA ILE A 153 -2.35 0.44 7.05
C ILE A 153 -3.09 1.76 7.29
N VAL A 154 -2.85 2.70 6.40
CA VAL A 154 -3.67 3.89 6.18
C VAL A 154 -4.25 3.80 4.78
N ASP A 155 -5.58 3.92 4.67
CA ASP A 155 -6.32 3.81 3.42
C ASP A 155 -6.90 5.16 3.02
N THR A 156 -6.37 5.76 1.97
CA THR A 156 -6.81 7.10 1.49
C THR A 156 -8.25 7.11 1.00
N LEU A 157 -8.81 5.96 0.57
CA LEU A 157 -10.24 5.85 0.27
C LEU A 157 -11.08 5.94 1.56
N ASP A 158 -10.68 5.24 2.64
CA ASP A 158 -11.35 5.36 3.94
C ASP A 158 -11.24 6.78 4.50
N LEU A 159 -10.07 7.40 4.39
CA LEU A 159 -9.89 8.79 4.78
C LEU A 159 -10.81 9.71 3.98
N GLN A 160 -10.89 9.54 2.64
CA GLN A 160 -11.79 10.34 1.79
C GLN A 160 -13.26 10.15 2.19
N ARG A 161 -13.67 8.91 2.46
CA ARG A 161 -15.02 8.63 2.93
C ARG A 161 -15.33 9.37 4.23
N ARG A 162 -14.41 9.37 5.19
CA ARG A 162 -14.56 10.05 6.49
C ARG A 162 -14.55 11.58 6.36
N LEU A 163 -13.82 12.14 5.39
CA LEU A 163 -13.82 13.58 5.09
C LEU A 163 -15.11 14.03 4.40
N ALA A 164 -15.63 13.20 3.49
CA ALA A 164 -16.83 13.48 2.70
C ALA A 164 -18.14 13.16 3.45
N ALA A 165 -18.07 12.36 4.54
CA ALA A 165 -19.25 12.02 5.33
C ALA A 165 -19.77 13.25 6.07
N GLY A 166 -20.91 13.78 5.62
CA GLY A 166 -21.75 14.69 6.38
C GLY A 166 -22.66 13.91 7.35
N PRO A 167 -23.37 14.59 8.27
CA PRO A 167 -24.28 13.92 9.23
C PRO A 167 -25.40 13.10 8.59
N TYR A 168 -25.68 13.34 7.29
CA TYR A 168 -26.79 12.72 6.54
C TYR A 168 -26.41 12.28 5.13
N ASP A 169 -25.10 12.36 4.76
CA ASP A 169 -24.69 12.15 3.38
C ASP A 169 -23.74 10.95 3.27
N HIS A 170 -24.10 9.98 2.44
CA HIS A 170 -23.18 8.93 2.00
C HIS A 170 -22.54 9.35 0.68
N PRO A 171 -21.22 9.26 0.54
CA PRO A 171 -20.55 9.58 -0.71
C PRO A 171 -21.16 8.79 -1.87
N ARG A 172 -21.50 9.49 -2.98
CA ARG A 172 -22.06 8.85 -4.17
C ARG A 172 -21.08 7.82 -4.73
N ALA A 173 -21.61 6.74 -5.31
CA ALA A 173 -20.79 5.73 -5.97
C ALA A 173 -19.80 6.38 -6.96
N GLY A 174 -18.55 5.96 -6.91
CA GLY A 174 -17.49 6.48 -7.79
C GLY A 174 -16.77 7.75 -7.32
N THR A 175 -17.35 8.56 -6.39
CA THR A 175 -16.68 9.78 -5.90
C THR A 175 -15.45 9.49 -5.03
N LEU A 176 -15.33 8.27 -4.54
CA LEU A 176 -14.20 7.82 -3.72
C LEU A 176 -13.04 7.25 -4.54
N ARG A 177 -13.18 7.06 -5.87
CA ARG A 177 -12.06 6.58 -6.72
C ARG A 177 -10.89 7.57 -6.64
N LEU A 178 -9.66 7.08 -6.73
CA LEU A 178 -8.44 7.85 -6.57
C LEU A 178 -8.46 9.18 -7.36
N GLY A 179 -8.74 9.15 -8.66
CA GLY A 179 -8.81 10.35 -9.48
C GLY A 179 -9.92 11.33 -9.07
N GLN A 180 -11.05 10.84 -8.53
CA GLN A 180 -12.13 11.72 -8.04
C GLN A 180 -11.78 12.32 -6.67
N ALA A 181 -11.22 11.53 -5.77
CA ALA A 181 -10.74 12.01 -4.48
C ALA A 181 -9.65 13.08 -4.66
N ARG A 182 -8.73 12.89 -5.61
CA ARG A 182 -7.70 13.88 -5.97
C ARG A 182 -8.32 15.19 -6.48
N ARG A 183 -9.30 15.11 -7.38
CA ARG A 183 -10.04 16.31 -7.87
C ARG A 183 -10.74 17.05 -6.76
N TYR A 184 -11.33 16.36 -5.79
CA TYR A 184 -11.94 16.98 -4.62
C TYR A 184 -10.94 17.87 -3.83
N HIS A 185 -9.68 17.47 -3.79
CA HIS A 185 -8.60 18.24 -3.15
C HIS A 185 -7.83 19.17 -4.10
N GLY A 186 -8.32 19.40 -5.33
CA GLY A 186 -7.66 20.27 -6.31
C GLY A 186 -6.32 19.76 -6.84
N LEU A 187 -6.04 18.46 -6.70
CA LEU A 187 -4.79 17.84 -7.17
C LEU A 187 -4.84 17.55 -8.68
N PRO A 188 -3.68 17.57 -9.36
CA PRO A 188 -3.57 17.27 -10.79
C PRO A 188 -4.10 15.87 -11.14
N THR A 189 -4.60 15.70 -12.37
CA THR A 189 -5.02 14.39 -12.88
C THR A 189 -3.82 13.66 -13.48
N TYR A 190 -3.65 12.38 -13.12
CA TYR A 190 -2.68 11.48 -13.72
C TYR A 190 -3.34 10.46 -14.63
N ARG A 191 -2.57 9.90 -15.56
CA ARG A 191 -2.99 8.73 -16.31
C ARG A 191 -2.94 7.53 -15.35
N ALA A 192 -4.10 6.95 -15.07
CA ALA A 192 -4.25 5.81 -14.17
C ALA A 192 -3.67 4.51 -14.77
N HIS A 193 -3.57 3.48 -13.92
CA HIS A 193 -3.15 2.12 -14.27
C HIS A 193 -1.65 1.97 -14.58
N ALA A 194 -0.83 2.69 -13.81
CA ALA A 194 0.59 2.42 -13.71
C ALA A 194 0.96 2.46 -12.21
N ALA A 195 1.32 1.33 -11.64
CA ALA A 195 1.47 1.13 -10.20
C ALA A 195 2.29 2.25 -9.51
N LEU A 196 3.41 2.67 -10.07
CA LEU A 196 4.19 3.76 -9.48
C LEU A 196 3.48 5.12 -9.55
N THR A 197 2.76 5.39 -10.65
CA THR A 197 1.99 6.63 -10.80
C THR A 197 0.84 6.68 -9.80
N ASP A 198 0.14 5.55 -9.60
CA ASP A 198 -0.99 5.47 -8.68
C ASP A 198 -0.53 5.47 -7.21
N ALA A 199 0.63 4.88 -6.89
CA ALA A 199 1.29 5.04 -5.59
C ALA A 199 1.67 6.50 -5.30
N LEU A 200 2.23 7.23 -6.27
CA LEU A 200 2.53 8.66 -6.16
C LEU A 200 1.24 9.48 -5.99
N ALA A 201 0.23 9.19 -6.80
CA ALA A 201 -1.08 9.83 -6.71
C ALA A 201 -1.73 9.64 -5.33
N CYS A 202 -1.61 8.44 -4.76
CA CYS A 202 -2.06 8.11 -3.41
C CYS A 202 -1.28 8.89 -2.34
N ALA A 203 0.06 9.00 -2.47
CA ALA A 203 0.91 9.77 -1.56
C ALA A 203 0.52 11.26 -1.51
N GLU A 204 0.33 11.90 -2.67
CA GLU A 204 -0.10 13.29 -2.75
C GLU A 204 -1.50 13.50 -2.17
N LEU A 205 -2.44 12.58 -2.47
CA LEU A 205 -3.77 12.61 -1.89
C LEU A 205 -3.72 12.52 -0.36
N TYR A 206 -2.89 11.62 0.19
CA TYR A 206 -2.71 11.52 1.64
C TYR A 206 -2.21 12.82 2.25
N LEU A 207 -1.24 13.50 1.64
CA LEU A 207 -0.73 14.76 2.16
C LEU A 207 -1.83 15.84 2.24
N ALA A 208 -2.69 15.93 1.21
CA ALA A 208 -3.84 16.84 1.23
C ALA A 208 -4.88 16.43 2.30
N GLN A 209 -5.20 15.14 2.40
CA GLN A 209 -6.13 14.63 3.41
C GLN A 209 -5.60 14.84 4.83
N ARG A 210 -4.30 14.67 5.05
CA ARG A 210 -3.67 14.88 6.36
C ARG A 210 -3.89 16.32 6.87
N VAL A 211 -3.78 17.31 6.00
CA VAL A 211 -4.08 18.70 6.37
C VAL A 211 -5.53 18.81 6.83
N ALA A 212 -6.48 18.30 6.04
CA ALA A 212 -7.90 18.35 6.39
C ALA A 212 -8.23 17.58 7.70
N PHE A 213 -7.53 16.49 8.01
CA PHE A 213 -7.66 15.78 9.28
C PHE A 213 -7.05 16.54 10.45
N SER A 214 -5.90 17.24 10.24
CA SER A 214 -5.26 18.06 11.25
C SER A 214 -6.16 19.24 11.65
N ASP A 215 -6.82 19.88 10.69
CA ASP A 215 -7.79 20.96 10.92
C ASP A 215 -9.00 20.50 11.72
N ARG A 216 -9.32 19.20 11.66
CA ARG A 216 -10.36 18.54 12.49
C ARG A 216 -9.82 17.99 13.83
N GLY A 217 -8.59 18.32 14.22
CA GLY A 217 -7.96 17.90 15.47
C GLY A 217 -7.35 16.50 15.47
N THR A 218 -7.29 15.82 14.31
CA THR A 218 -6.63 14.50 14.19
C THR A 218 -5.16 14.69 13.90
N THR A 219 -4.31 14.49 14.89
CA THR A 219 -2.86 14.78 14.80
C THR A 219 -1.97 13.56 14.96
N THR A 220 -2.52 12.38 15.24
CA THR A 220 -1.75 11.16 15.50
C THR A 220 -2.14 10.01 14.59
N LEU A 221 -1.20 9.08 14.39
CA LEU A 221 -1.38 7.88 13.57
C LEU A 221 -2.66 7.09 13.94
N LYS A 222 -3.00 7.01 15.24
CA LYS A 222 -4.23 6.34 15.70
C LYS A 222 -5.48 6.84 15.00
N GLY A 223 -5.56 8.14 14.73
CA GLY A 223 -6.74 8.77 14.14
C GLY A 223 -6.96 8.48 12.66
N VAL A 224 -5.94 7.98 11.94
CA VAL A 224 -6.01 7.71 10.49
C VAL A 224 -5.83 6.23 10.15
N LEU A 225 -5.48 5.36 11.12
CA LEU A 225 -5.38 3.91 10.88
C LEU A 225 -6.75 3.32 10.52
N ARG A 226 -6.69 2.37 9.59
CA ARG A 226 -7.79 1.47 9.20
C ARG A 226 -8.11 0.45 10.29
#